data_461d37bf80dd4e3b8affe21e186866bc
#
_entry.id   461d37bf80dd4e3b8affe21e186866bc
#
_cell.length_a   1.000
_cell.length_b   1.000
_cell.length_c   1.000
_cell.angle_alpha   90.00
_cell.angle_beta   90.00
_cell.angle_gamma   90.00
#
_symmetry.space_group_name_H-M   'P 1'
#
loop_
_entity.id
_entity.type
_entity.pdbx_description
1 polymer ?
#
loop_
_entity_poly.entity_id
_entity_poly.type
_entity_poly.pdbx_seq_one_letter_code
_entity_poly.pdbx_strand_id
1 'polypeptide(L)' 'MRVYEEIEPIIKAYKADYPQLTATITDENIVISDPSAIAGDFVEALAAYCHANYVGWIVASVNDIATIIIPNKEI' A
#
# COMPACT_ATOMS: atom_id res chain seq x y z
N MET A 1 1.06 -2.32 -17.61
CA MET A 1 0.56 -1.50 -16.49
C MET A 1 1.27 -1.88 -15.21
N ARG A 2 1.66 -0.91 -14.41
CA ARG A 2 2.35 -1.19 -13.16
C ARG A 2 1.35 -1.37 -12.02
N VAL A 3 1.78 -2.11 -10.99
CA VAL A 3 0.96 -2.36 -9.80
C VAL A 3 0.41 -1.05 -9.22
N TYR A 4 1.24 0.00 -9.13
CA TYR A 4 0.79 1.27 -8.57
C TYR A 4 -0.43 1.84 -9.31
N GLU A 5 -0.45 1.74 -10.61
CA GLU A 5 -1.55 2.28 -11.40
C GLU A 5 -2.88 1.61 -11.04
N GLU A 6 -2.83 0.34 -10.67
CA GLU A 6 -4.02 -0.42 -10.29
C GLU A 6 -4.45 -0.17 -8.85
N ILE A 7 -3.52 0.04 -7.93
CA ILE A 7 -3.87 0.26 -6.52
C ILE A 7 -4.05 1.74 -6.16
N GLU A 8 -3.67 2.65 -7.04
CA GLU A 8 -3.82 4.09 -6.77
C GLU A 8 -5.24 4.49 -6.34
N PRO A 9 -6.32 4.00 -6.99
CA PRO A 9 -7.68 4.34 -6.55
C PRO A 9 -7.97 3.89 -5.12
N ILE A 10 -7.43 2.76 -4.70
CA ILE A 10 -7.59 2.26 -3.32
C ILE A 10 -6.89 3.20 -2.35
N ILE A 11 -5.65 3.61 -2.67
CA ILE A 11 -4.88 4.51 -1.83
C ILE A 11 -5.57 5.87 -1.71
N LYS A 12 -6.04 6.42 -2.82
CA LYS A 12 -6.71 7.72 -2.82
C LYS A 12 -8.01 7.70 -2.02
N ALA A 13 -8.79 6.63 -2.13
CA ALA A 13 -10.03 6.50 -1.37
C ALA A 13 -9.77 6.50 0.13
N TYR A 14 -8.74 5.80 0.58
CA TYR A 14 -8.39 5.77 1.99
C TYR A 14 -7.77 7.07 2.49
N LYS A 15 -6.95 7.70 1.67
CA LYS A 15 -6.31 8.96 2.05
C LYS A 15 -7.32 10.07 2.32
N ALA A 16 -8.49 10.02 1.68
CA ALA A 16 -9.55 10.99 1.93
C ALA A 16 -10.02 10.95 3.40
N ASP A 17 -10.07 9.76 4.01
CA ASP A 17 -10.47 9.58 5.41
C ASP A 17 -9.28 9.57 6.37
N TYR A 18 -8.09 9.30 5.86
CA TYR A 18 -6.85 9.19 6.65
C TYR A 18 -5.79 10.10 6.04
N PRO A 19 -5.89 11.42 6.25
CA PRO A 19 -5.02 12.39 5.56
C PRO A 19 -3.53 12.26 5.89
N GLN A 20 -3.18 11.55 6.98
CA GLN A 20 -1.78 11.32 7.34
C GLN A 20 -1.18 10.09 6.64
N LEU A 21 -1.98 9.33 5.90
CA LEU A 21 -1.48 8.22 5.12
C LEU A 21 -0.52 8.75 4.06
N THR A 22 0.65 8.14 3.96
CA THR A 22 1.64 8.49 2.94
C THR A 22 1.93 7.28 2.06
N ALA A 23 2.15 7.55 0.78
CA ALA A 23 2.57 6.54 -0.17
C ALA A 23 3.74 7.08 -0.97
N THR A 24 4.87 6.40 -0.88
CA THR A 24 6.08 6.75 -1.64
C THR A 24 6.25 5.72 -2.74
N ILE A 25 6.24 6.17 -3.97
CA ILE A 25 6.28 5.31 -5.15
C ILE A 25 7.63 5.45 -5.83
N THR A 26 8.30 4.32 -6.00
CA THR A 26 9.52 4.24 -6.79
C THR A 26 9.32 3.23 -7.91
N ASP A 27 10.31 3.09 -8.79
CA ASP A 27 10.26 2.09 -9.85
C ASP A 27 10.22 0.65 -9.30
N GLU A 28 10.71 0.46 -8.08
CA GLU A 28 10.84 -0.87 -7.49
C GLU A 28 9.74 -1.18 -6.48
N ASN A 29 9.31 -0.20 -5.70
CA ASN A 29 8.43 -0.43 -4.57
C ASN A 29 7.39 0.67 -4.38
N ILE A 30 6.29 0.28 -3.74
CA ILE A 30 5.29 1.19 -3.20
C ILE A 30 5.36 1.05 -1.69
N VAL A 31 5.67 2.13 -0.99
CA VAL A 31 5.82 2.13 0.47
C VAL A 31 4.70 2.96 1.07
N ILE A 32 3.82 2.31 1.83
CA ILE A 32 2.62 2.94 2.40
C ILE A 32 2.73 2.91 3.91
N SER A 33 2.57 4.05 4.55
CA SER A 33 2.61 4.15 6.00
C SER A 33 1.65 5.19 6.54
N ASP A 34 1.26 5.03 7.80
CA ASP A 34 0.43 5.99 8.52
C ASP A 34 0.92 6.04 9.97
N PRO A 35 1.32 7.22 10.47
CA PRO A 35 1.81 7.34 11.85
C PRO A 35 0.77 7.00 12.91
N SER A 36 -0.51 7.10 12.60
CA SER A 36 -1.58 6.76 13.55
C SER A 36 -1.82 5.26 13.64
N ALA A 37 -1.98 4.60 12.54
CA ALA A 37 -2.15 3.16 12.35
C ALA A 37 -2.77 2.95 10.97
N ILE A 38 -2.53 1.80 10.37
CA ILE A 38 -3.16 1.49 9.08
C ILE A 38 -4.45 0.71 9.37
N ALA A 39 -5.57 1.19 8.83
CA ALA A 39 -6.87 0.56 9.05
C ALA A 39 -6.92 -0.85 8.45
N GLY A 40 -7.55 -1.79 9.19
CA GLY A 40 -7.59 -3.19 8.78
C GLY A 40 -8.29 -3.43 7.44
N ASP A 41 -9.35 -2.69 7.15
CA ASP A 41 -10.07 -2.81 5.88
C ASP A 41 -9.23 -2.32 4.69
N PHE A 42 -8.36 -1.34 4.90
CA PHE A 42 -7.40 -0.91 3.88
C PHE A 42 -6.37 -2.00 3.61
N VAL A 43 -5.82 -2.59 4.67
CA VAL A 43 -4.88 -3.72 4.54
C VAL A 43 -5.54 -4.87 3.80
N GLU A 44 -6.79 -5.18 4.13
CA GLU A 44 -7.54 -6.25 3.45
C GLU A 44 -7.74 -5.97 1.96
N ALA A 45 -8.06 -4.73 1.60
CA ALA A 45 -8.25 -4.35 0.21
C ALA A 45 -6.95 -4.51 -0.60
N LEU A 46 -5.83 -4.08 -0.03
CA LEU A 46 -4.51 -4.23 -0.66
C LEU A 46 -4.13 -5.71 -0.76
N ALA A 47 -4.36 -6.46 0.31
CA ALA A 47 -4.04 -7.89 0.33
C ALA A 47 -4.87 -8.65 -0.70
N ALA A 48 -6.15 -8.33 -0.84
CA ALA A 48 -7.03 -8.95 -1.84
C ALA A 48 -6.51 -8.70 -3.26
N TYR A 49 -6.11 -7.48 -3.55
CA TYR A 49 -5.52 -7.15 -4.85
C TYR A 49 -4.24 -7.94 -5.08
N CYS A 50 -3.32 -7.92 -4.11
CA CYS A 50 -2.05 -8.62 -4.24
C CYS A 50 -2.24 -10.11 -4.43
N HIS A 51 -3.15 -10.72 -3.68
CA HIS A 51 -3.44 -12.14 -3.80
C HIS A 51 -4.00 -12.48 -5.18
N ALA A 52 -4.96 -11.70 -5.67
CA ALA A 52 -5.59 -11.93 -6.97
C ALA A 52 -4.62 -11.81 -8.14
N ASN A 53 -3.57 -11.00 -7.99
CA ASN A 53 -2.62 -10.71 -9.06
C ASN A 53 -1.24 -11.34 -8.84
N TYR A 54 -1.10 -12.21 -7.86
CA TYR A 54 0.15 -12.88 -7.54
C TYR A 54 1.28 -11.89 -7.23
N VAL A 55 0.95 -10.82 -6.53
CA VAL A 55 1.90 -9.79 -6.10
C VAL A 55 2.25 -10.04 -4.65
N GLY A 56 3.53 -10.19 -4.34
CA GLY A 56 3.99 -10.30 -2.97
C GLY A 56 3.86 -8.96 -2.26
N TRP A 57 3.72 -9.00 -0.94
CA TRP A 57 3.72 -7.79 -0.13
C TRP A 57 4.18 -8.13 1.28
N ILE A 58 4.74 -7.14 1.97
CA ILE A 58 5.20 -7.32 3.35
C ILE A 58 4.72 -6.18 4.22
N VAL A 59 4.56 -6.48 5.51
CA VAL A 59 4.34 -5.47 6.54
C VAL A 59 5.59 -5.43 7.40
N ALA A 60 6.12 -4.24 7.61
CA ALA A 60 7.32 -4.02 8.40
C ALA A 60 7.10 -2.87 9.38
N SER A 61 7.92 -2.82 10.42
CA SER A 61 7.97 -1.67 11.31
C SER A 61 9.19 -0.84 10.94
N VAL A 62 8.95 0.40 10.53
CA VAL A 62 10.01 1.34 10.18
C VAL A 62 9.90 2.53 11.12
N ASN A 63 10.88 2.73 11.99
CA ASN A 63 10.85 3.76 13.04
C ASN A 63 9.57 3.68 13.90
N ASP A 64 9.17 2.45 14.24
CA ASP A 64 7.96 2.15 15.03
C ASP A 64 6.64 2.51 14.31
N ILE A 65 6.69 2.74 13.00
CA ILE A 65 5.50 3.00 12.20
C ILE A 65 5.22 1.79 11.32
N ALA A 66 4.00 1.27 11.39
CA ALA A 66 3.58 0.16 10.53
C ALA A 66 3.62 0.60 9.07
N THR A 67 4.29 -0.18 8.24
CA THR A 67 4.57 0.15 6.85
C THR A 67 4.27 -1.05 5.98
N ILE A 68 3.54 -0.83 4.88
CA ILE A 68 3.27 -1.85 3.88
C ILE A 68 4.16 -1.59 2.69
N ILE A 69 4.85 -2.62 2.22
CA ILE A 69 5.73 -2.52 1.05
C ILE A 69 5.22 -3.49 -0.01
N ILE A 70 4.90 -2.96 -1.19
CA ILE A 70 4.37 -3.73 -2.32
C ILE A 70 5.31 -3.52 -3.51
N PRO A 71 5.77 -4.60 -4.18
CA PRO A 71 6.58 -4.44 -5.38
C PRO A 71 5.81 -3.69 -6.48
N ASN A 72 6.42 -2.67 -7.05
CA ASN A 72 5.81 -1.90 -8.14
C ASN A 72 6.22 -2.48 -9.49
N LYS A 73 5.86 -3.73 -9.71
CA LYS A 73 6.24 -4.45 -10.92
C LYS A 73 5.23 -4.27 -12.04
N GLU A 74 5.64 -4.65 -13.23
CA GLU A 74 4.77 -4.72 -14.38
C GLU A 74 3.87 -5.94 -14.29
N ILE A 75 2.60 -5.78 -14.62
CA ILE A 75 1.62 -6.87 -14.63
C ILE A 75 0.91 -6.95 -15.97
#